data_e737e72ee77626278b8187c77bb8d03f
#
_entry.id   e737e72ee77626278b8187c77bb8d03f
#
_cell.length_a   1.000
_cell.length_b   1.000
_cell.length_c   1.000
_cell.angle_alpha   90.00
_cell.angle_beta   90.00
_cell.angle_gamma   90.00
#
_symmetry.space_group_name_H-M   'P 1'
#
loop_
_entity.id
_entity.type
_entity.pdbx_description
1 polymer ?
#
loop_
_entity_poly.entity_id
_entity_poly.type
_entity_poly.pdbx_seq_one_letter_code
_entity_poly.pdbx_strand_id
1 'polypeptide(L)' 'MGIDKQSEIAADIQIGPTDQGMVRIYVAAEGGVDLPLAFDPDEAEEIAEELRAAAQVAREMGDTQKKKR' A
#
# COMPACT_ATOMS: atom_id res chain seq x y z
N MET A 1 -8.01 -4.98 20.01
CA MET A 1 -8.40 -5.09 19.67
C MET A 1 -9.07 -5.01 18.63
N GLY A 2 -9.14 -5.50 18.24
CA GLY A 2 -9.83 -5.63 17.13
C GLY A 2 -10.47 -4.54 16.57
N ILE A 3 -10.59 -3.66 17.07
CA ILE A 3 -11.20 -2.63 16.55
C ILE A 3 -10.60 -2.12 15.39
N ASP A 4 -9.37 -2.17 15.30
CA ASP A 4 -8.74 -1.66 14.19
C ASP A 4 -9.17 -2.29 12.98
N LYS A 5 -9.56 -3.48 12.98
CA LYS A 5 -9.96 -4.06 11.81
C LYS A 5 -11.09 -3.42 11.23
N GLN A 6 -11.92 -2.85 11.96
CA GLN A 6 -13.04 -2.27 11.41
C GLN A 6 -12.79 -1.08 10.63
N SER A 7 -11.69 -0.44 10.80
CA SER A 7 -11.45 0.76 10.03
C SER A 7 -10.78 0.46 8.72
N GLU A 8 -10.53 -0.78 8.42
CA GLU A 8 -9.88 -1.10 7.18
C GLU A 8 -10.89 -1.40 6.10
N ILE A 9 -10.59 -1.00 4.90
CA ILE A 9 -11.44 -1.22 3.77
C ILE A 9 -10.78 -2.19 2.83
N ALA A 10 -11.53 -3.18 2.40
CA ALA A 10 -10.98 -4.13 1.47
C ALA A 10 -10.80 -3.46 0.13
N ALA A 11 -9.65 -3.59 -0.45
CA ALA A 11 -9.36 -2.94 -1.70
C ALA A 11 -8.30 -3.72 -2.46
N ASP A 12 -8.35 -3.60 -3.78
CA ASP A 12 -7.36 -4.20 -4.63
C ASP A 12 -6.50 -3.07 -5.16
N ILE A 13 -5.21 -3.31 -5.29
CA ILE A 13 -4.30 -2.33 -5.81
C ILE A 13 -3.61 -2.91 -7.02
N GLN A 14 -3.62 -2.19 -8.11
CA GLN A 14 -2.94 -2.60 -9.32
C GLN A 14 -1.92 -1.55 -9.67
N ILE A 15 -0.72 -1.96 -9.98
CA ILE A 15 0.36 -1.04 -10.26
C ILE A 15 0.97 -1.41 -11.59
N GLY A 16 1.19 -0.42 -12.43
CA GLY A 16 1.80 -0.68 -13.73
C GLY A 16 2.20 0.60 -14.41
N PRO A 17 2.97 0.48 -15.46
CA PRO A 17 3.40 1.65 -16.21
C PRO A 17 2.31 2.07 -17.17
N THR A 18 2.33 3.33 -17.57
CA THR A 18 1.42 3.80 -18.58
C THR A 18 2.23 4.07 -19.83
N ASP A 19 1.55 4.20 -20.95
CA ASP A 19 2.25 4.47 -22.20
C ASP A 19 2.70 5.91 -22.29
N GLN A 20 2.43 6.70 -21.27
CA GLN A 20 2.91 8.07 -21.25
C GLN A 20 4.10 8.20 -20.30
N GLY A 21 4.65 7.11 -19.87
CA GLY A 21 5.83 7.16 -19.03
C GLY A 21 5.54 7.44 -17.56
N MET A 22 4.33 7.19 -17.13
CA MET A 22 3.97 7.38 -15.74
C MET A 22 3.76 6.03 -15.08
N VAL A 23 3.61 6.05 -13.77
CA VAL A 23 3.31 4.84 -13.03
C VAL A 23 1.90 5.00 -12.50
N ARG A 24 1.05 4.05 -12.83
CA ARG A 24 -0.34 4.12 -12.39
C ARG A 24 -0.54 3.21 -11.20
N ILE A 25 -1.17 3.73 -10.17
CA ILE A 25 -1.57 2.93 -9.04
C ILE A 25 -3.09 3.05 -8.98
N TYR A 26 -3.77 1.94 -9.24
CA TYR A 26 -5.21 1.96 -9.29
C TYR A 26 -5.74 1.24 -8.07
N VAL A 27 -6.54 1.91 -7.28
CA VAL A 27 -7.08 1.33 -6.08
C VAL A 27 -8.57 1.16 -6.29
N ALA A 28 -9.03 -0.08 -6.20
CA ALA A 28 -10.44 -0.39 -6.35
C ALA A 28 -10.95 -0.86 -5.00
N ALA A 29 -11.71 -0.04 -4.35
CA ALA A 29 -12.20 -0.36 -3.01
C ALA A 29 -13.63 -0.84 -3.06
N GLU A 30 -14.07 -1.47 -2.02
CA GLU A 30 -15.41 -1.95 -1.94
C GLU A 30 -16.36 -0.78 -1.98
N GLY A 31 -17.55 -1.00 -2.43
CA GLY A 31 -18.50 0.06 -2.52
C GLY A 31 -18.43 0.83 -3.80
N GLY A 32 -17.64 0.36 -4.73
CA GLY A 32 -17.56 1.03 -6.01
C GLY A 32 -16.66 2.25 -6.04
N VAL A 33 -15.81 2.40 -5.05
CA VAL A 33 -14.91 3.53 -5.02
C VAL A 33 -13.62 3.17 -5.73
N ASP A 34 -13.28 3.88 -6.78
CA ASP A 34 -12.07 3.63 -7.53
C ASP A 34 -11.19 4.86 -7.48
N LEU A 35 -9.91 4.67 -7.28
CA LEU A 35 -8.97 5.77 -7.22
C LEU A 35 -7.82 5.51 -8.18
N PRO A 36 -7.89 6.07 -9.37
CA PRO A 36 -6.79 5.93 -10.30
C PRO A 36 -5.78 7.03 -10.01
N LEU A 37 -4.58 6.65 -9.66
CA LEU A 37 -3.53 7.59 -9.35
C LEU A 37 -2.40 7.42 -10.34
N ALA A 38 -1.75 8.50 -10.69
CA ALA A 38 -0.62 8.44 -11.60
C ALA A 38 0.51 9.26 -11.04
N PHE A 39 1.71 8.71 -11.08
CA PHE A 39 2.87 9.36 -10.51
C PHE A 39 4.01 9.35 -11.49
N ASP A 40 4.92 10.29 -11.37
CA ASP A 40 6.14 10.27 -12.13
C ASP A 40 6.96 9.10 -11.64
N PRO A 41 7.83 8.54 -12.47
CA PRO A 41 8.64 7.43 -12.03
C PRO A 41 9.47 7.73 -10.78
N ASP A 42 10.00 8.95 -10.67
CA ASP A 42 10.80 9.29 -9.51
C ASP A 42 9.94 9.31 -8.26
N GLU A 43 8.76 9.87 -8.36
CA GLU A 43 7.85 9.90 -7.25
C GLU A 43 7.45 8.50 -6.86
N ALA A 44 7.22 7.65 -7.84
CA ALA A 44 6.83 6.28 -7.57
C ALA A 44 7.94 5.54 -6.84
N GLU A 45 9.19 5.83 -7.18
CA GLU A 45 10.30 5.19 -6.50
C GLU A 45 10.40 5.65 -5.06
N GLU A 46 10.12 6.91 -4.81
CA GLU A 46 10.14 7.40 -3.45
C GLU A 46 9.05 6.73 -2.62
N ILE A 47 7.88 6.55 -3.21
CA ILE A 47 6.80 5.89 -2.52
C ILE A 47 7.19 4.44 -2.25
N ALA A 48 7.85 3.81 -3.20
CA ALA A 48 8.27 2.43 -3.03
C ALA A 48 9.25 2.29 -1.87
N GLU A 49 10.13 3.27 -1.71
CA GLU A 49 11.06 3.21 -0.62
C GLU A 49 10.38 3.40 0.71
N GLU A 50 9.40 4.27 0.77
CA GLU A 50 8.65 4.46 1.99
C GLU A 50 7.87 3.21 2.34
N LEU A 51 7.31 2.57 1.33
CA LEU A 51 6.58 1.34 1.57
C LEU A 51 7.53 0.25 2.07
N ARG A 52 8.71 0.18 1.50
CA ARG A 52 9.67 -0.82 1.92
C ARG A 52 10.08 -0.58 3.36
N ALA A 53 10.32 0.67 3.74
CA ALA A 53 10.72 0.99 5.08
C ALA A 53 9.60 0.68 6.07
N ALA A 54 8.36 1.01 5.70
CA ALA A 54 7.24 0.75 6.57
C ALA A 54 7.03 -0.75 6.74
N ALA A 55 7.22 -1.50 5.66
CA ALA A 55 7.04 -2.94 5.72
C ALA A 55 8.08 -3.56 6.66
N GLN A 56 9.29 -3.02 6.60
CA GLN A 56 10.32 -3.56 7.46
C GLN A 56 10.03 -3.28 8.92
N VAL A 57 9.58 -2.08 9.24
CA VAL A 57 9.25 -1.76 10.61
C VAL A 57 8.07 -2.60 11.08
N ALA A 58 7.07 -2.76 10.21
CA ALA A 58 5.91 -3.54 10.57
C ALA A 58 6.29 -4.99 10.83
N ARG A 59 7.24 -5.50 10.03
CA ARG A 59 7.64 -6.87 10.20
C ARG A 59 8.35 -7.05 11.53
N GLU A 60 9.17 -6.08 11.91
CA GLU A 60 9.87 -6.15 13.17
C GLU A 60 8.89 -6.07 14.33
N MET A 61 7.88 -5.24 14.22
CA MET A 61 6.90 -5.15 15.28
C MET A 61 6.09 -6.43 15.38
N GLY A 62 5.76 -7.01 14.27
CA GLY A 62 5.04 -8.27 14.27
C GLY A 62 5.86 -9.39 14.86
N ASP A 63 7.15 -9.42 14.53
CA ASP A 63 8.00 -10.45 15.05
C ASP A 63 8.13 -10.30 16.55
N THR A 64 8.24 -9.10 17.04
CA THR A 64 8.36 -8.87 18.44
C THR A 64 7.13 -9.39 19.15
N GLN A 65 5.97 -9.13 18.60
CA GLN A 65 4.77 -9.61 19.21
C GLN A 65 4.68 -11.11 19.16
N LYS A 66 5.11 -11.71 18.09
CA LYS A 66 5.05 -13.13 18.01
C LYS A 66 5.98 -13.78 18.98
N LYS A 67 7.09 -13.18 19.24
CA LYS A 67 7.98 -13.75 20.14
C LYS A 67 7.45 -13.85 21.52
N LYS A 68 6.48 -13.09 21.85
CA LYS A 68 5.95 -13.13 23.13
C LYS A 68 5.28 -14.42 23.39
N ARG A 69 4.85 -15.09 22.39
CA ARG A 69 4.21 -16.36 22.62
C ARG A 69 5.21 -17.38 22.88
#